data_84092f19421be9da5eb08fa5e265380f
#
_entry.id   84092f19421be9da5eb08fa5e265380f
#
_cell.length_a   1.000
_cell.length_b   1.000
_cell.length_c   1.000
_cell.angle_alpha   90.00
_cell.angle_beta   90.00
_cell.angle_gamma   90.00
#
_symmetry.space_group_name_H-M   'P 1'
#
loop_
_entity.id
_entity.type
_entity.pdbx_description
1 polymer ?
#
loop_
_entity_poly.entity_id
_entity_poly.type
_entity_poly.pdbx_seq_one_letter_code
_entity_poly.pdbx_strand_id
1 'polypeptide(L)'
;DAQAAPPGSPVDPAVMAANHDPARPWDAMVDYAMMSRNVAGFMSLFHCGKPVVCRVHGFCVAGGTDMALCSDLLVIAQDAKIGYPPARVWGSPTTALWAHRVGAQRAKRLLFTGDSLSGREALEWGLAIEAPPADRLVERTEILLARIARMPLEQLMMMKLLVNQTLYAQGLHATQVLGTVFDGIARHTEQGYAFQRRAAEAGFREAVRERDEPFGDVGRSTFKG
;
A
#
# COMPACT_ATOMS: atom_id res chain seq x y z
N ASP A 1 -19.60 -7.72 -12.79
CA ASP A 1 -20.37 -8.01 -11.56
C ASP A 1 -19.40 -8.54 -10.52
N ALA A 2 -19.02 -7.69 -9.55
CA ALA A 2 -18.41 -8.18 -8.34
C ALA A 2 -19.48 -9.05 -7.65
N GLN A 3 -19.33 -10.37 -7.71
CA GLN A 3 -20.26 -11.28 -7.05
C GLN A 3 -20.35 -10.88 -5.57
N ALA A 4 -21.56 -10.56 -5.13
CA ALA A 4 -21.83 -10.29 -3.72
C ALA A 4 -21.27 -11.45 -2.89
N ALA A 5 -20.61 -11.11 -1.77
CA ALA A 5 -20.07 -12.13 -0.89
C ALA A 5 -21.21 -13.07 -0.43
N PRO A 6 -20.99 -14.41 -0.41
CA PRO A 6 -22.00 -15.32 0.08
C PRO A 6 -22.41 -14.96 1.52
N PRO A 7 -23.70 -14.95 1.86
CA PRO A 7 -24.17 -14.68 3.21
C PRO A 7 -23.49 -15.61 4.23
N GLY A 8 -23.04 -15.04 5.35
CA GLY A 8 -22.34 -15.78 6.41
C GLY A 8 -20.90 -16.18 6.10
N SER A 9 -20.36 -15.82 4.92
CA SER A 9 -18.94 -16.05 4.62
C SER A 9 -18.04 -15.07 5.38
N PRO A 10 -16.72 -15.37 5.57
CA PRO A 10 -15.79 -14.44 6.21
C PRO A 10 -15.67 -13.06 5.51
N VAL A 11 -16.11 -12.95 4.26
CA VAL A 11 -16.09 -11.68 3.50
C VAL A 11 -17.49 -11.05 3.37
N ASP A 12 -18.47 -11.57 4.07
CA ASP A 12 -19.79 -10.95 4.22
C ASP A 12 -19.65 -9.68 5.06
N PRO A 13 -20.14 -8.51 4.60
CA PRO A 13 -20.09 -7.27 5.36
C PRO A 13 -20.69 -7.36 6.78
N ALA A 14 -21.74 -8.15 6.97
CA ALA A 14 -22.36 -8.35 8.28
C ALA A 14 -21.45 -9.15 9.24
N VAL A 15 -20.75 -10.17 8.72
CA VAL A 15 -19.78 -10.96 9.47
C VAL A 15 -18.57 -10.09 9.84
N MET A 16 -18.06 -9.31 8.87
CA MET A 16 -16.95 -8.40 9.12
C MET A 16 -17.30 -7.31 10.14
N ALA A 17 -18.50 -6.73 10.06
CA ALA A 17 -18.96 -5.74 11.03
C ALA A 17 -19.09 -6.36 12.46
N ALA A 18 -19.63 -7.57 12.55
CA ALA A 18 -19.73 -8.29 13.81
C ALA A 18 -18.35 -8.66 14.39
N ASN A 19 -17.38 -8.97 13.53
CA ASN A 19 -16.00 -9.28 13.94
C ASN A 19 -15.25 -8.05 14.49
N HIS A 20 -15.66 -6.84 14.10
CA HIS A 20 -15.12 -5.58 14.59
C HIS A 20 -15.77 -5.04 15.86
N ASP A 21 -16.80 -5.71 16.37
CA ASP A 21 -17.45 -5.34 17.64
C ASP A 21 -16.54 -5.74 18.81
N PRO A 22 -16.01 -4.80 19.61
CA PRO A 22 -15.13 -5.11 20.74
C PRO A 22 -15.82 -5.87 21.87
N ALA A 23 -17.15 -5.95 21.88
CA ALA A 23 -17.93 -6.74 22.84
C ALA A 23 -18.05 -8.23 22.43
N ARG A 24 -17.59 -8.60 21.26
CA ARG A 24 -17.64 -9.97 20.74
C ARG A 24 -16.25 -10.62 20.66
N PRO A 25 -16.17 -11.95 20.70
CA PRO A 25 -14.91 -12.64 20.39
C PRO A 25 -14.43 -12.28 18.99
N TRP A 26 -13.15 -11.92 18.88
CA TRP A 26 -12.51 -11.67 17.59
C TRP A 26 -12.10 -12.98 16.91
N ASP A 27 -12.47 -13.13 15.65
CA ASP A 27 -12.01 -14.20 14.77
C ASP A 27 -10.97 -13.66 13.77
N ALA A 28 -9.70 -13.99 14.01
CA ALA A 28 -8.59 -13.56 13.15
C ALA A 28 -8.72 -14.05 11.71
N MET A 29 -9.43 -15.16 11.47
CA MET A 29 -9.59 -15.71 10.13
C MET A 29 -10.59 -14.92 9.27
N VAL A 30 -11.53 -14.21 9.88
CA VAL A 30 -12.42 -13.27 9.19
C VAL A 30 -11.60 -12.11 8.61
N ASP A 31 -10.73 -11.50 9.42
CA ASP A 31 -9.82 -10.44 8.94
C ASP A 31 -8.86 -10.95 7.89
N TYR A 32 -8.27 -12.11 8.13
CA TYR A 32 -7.34 -12.72 7.17
C TYR A 32 -8.00 -12.96 5.81
N ALA A 33 -9.21 -13.52 5.78
CA ALA A 33 -9.95 -13.78 4.55
C ALA A 33 -10.24 -12.47 3.78
N MET A 34 -10.70 -11.42 4.49
CA MET A 34 -10.95 -10.11 3.92
C MET A 34 -9.67 -9.50 3.32
N MET A 35 -8.60 -9.43 4.11
CA MET A 35 -7.35 -8.79 3.70
C MET A 35 -6.60 -9.59 2.63
N SER A 36 -6.66 -10.92 2.66
CA SER A 36 -6.10 -11.76 1.59
C SER A 36 -6.75 -11.47 0.23
N ARG A 37 -8.06 -11.22 0.22
CA ARG A 37 -8.78 -10.79 -1.00
C ARG A 37 -8.27 -9.44 -1.50
N ASN A 38 -8.06 -8.47 -0.60
CA ASN A 38 -7.51 -7.17 -0.95
C ASN A 38 -6.07 -7.30 -1.48
N VAL A 39 -5.23 -8.09 -0.82
CA VAL A 39 -3.86 -8.39 -1.26
C VAL A 39 -3.87 -9.03 -2.66
N ALA A 40 -4.74 -10.00 -2.91
CA ALA A 40 -4.89 -10.61 -4.24
C ALA A 40 -5.27 -9.57 -5.31
N GLY A 41 -6.15 -8.61 -4.96
CA GLY A 41 -6.51 -7.48 -5.81
C GLY A 41 -5.31 -6.60 -6.15
N PHE A 42 -4.52 -6.17 -5.16
CA PHE A 42 -3.30 -5.38 -5.39
C PHE A 42 -2.26 -6.16 -6.20
N MET A 43 -2.04 -7.42 -5.85
CA MET A 43 -1.07 -8.29 -6.52
C MET A 43 -1.47 -8.65 -7.96
N SER A 44 -2.71 -8.39 -8.39
CA SER A 44 -3.10 -8.56 -9.79
C SER A 44 -2.26 -7.69 -10.74
N LEU A 45 -1.79 -6.52 -10.28
CA LEU A 45 -0.86 -5.66 -11.02
C LEU A 45 0.52 -6.32 -11.16
N PHE A 46 1.01 -6.90 -10.09
CA PHE A 46 2.28 -7.63 -10.05
C PHE A 46 2.25 -8.87 -10.97
N HIS A 47 1.12 -9.60 -10.98
CA HIS A 47 0.93 -10.81 -11.80
C HIS A 47 0.45 -10.51 -13.22
N CYS A 48 0.13 -9.26 -13.56
CA CYS A 48 -0.25 -8.90 -14.92
C CYS A 48 0.82 -9.36 -15.92
N GLY A 49 0.42 -10.04 -17.00
CA GLY A 49 1.34 -10.53 -18.03
C GLY A 49 2.05 -9.42 -18.82
N LYS A 50 1.58 -8.18 -18.72
CA LYS A 50 2.20 -7.02 -19.35
C LYS A 50 2.88 -6.14 -18.31
N PRO A 51 3.91 -5.34 -18.67
CA PRO A 51 4.46 -4.32 -17.79
C PRO A 51 3.38 -3.35 -17.32
N VAL A 52 3.43 -3.02 -16.03
CA VAL A 52 2.54 -2.05 -15.37
C VAL A 52 3.37 -0.87 -14.91
N VAL A 53 3.07 0.32 -15.41
CA VAL A 53 3.67 1.58 -14.97
C VAL A 53 2.66 2.35 -14.14
N CYS A 54 3.01 2.62 -12.88
CA CYS A 54 2.20 3.46 -12.01
C CYS A 54 2.65 4.92 -12.13
N ARG A 55 1.68 5.81 -12.34
CA ARG A 55 1.88 7.26 -12.36
C ARG A 55 1.23 7.87 -11.13
N VAL A 56 2.04 8.47 -10.27
CA VAL A 56 1.59 9.02 -8.98
C VAL A 56 1.64 10.54 -8.98
N HIS A 57 0.54 11.17 -8.57
CA HIS A 57 0.44 12.59 -8.26
C HIS A 57 -0.33 12.80 -6.95
N GLY A 58 -0.17 13.96 -6.30
CA GLY A 58 -0.85 14.27 -5.05
C GLY A 58 -0.45 13.31 -3.93
N PHE A 59 -1.39 12.56 -3.37
CA PHE A 59 -1.17 11.66 -2.25
C PHE A 59 -1.33 10.19 -2.67
N CYS A 60 -0.33 9.38 -2.36
CA CYS A 60 -0.33 7.94 -2.53
C CYS A 60 -0.04 7.29 -1.17
N VAL A 61 -1.08 6.96 -0.42
CA VAL A 61 -0.97 6.44 0.95
C VAL A 61 -1.85 5.21 1.17
N ALA A 62 -1.53 4.40 2.17
CA ALA A 62 -2.28 3.19 2.52
C ALA A 62 -2.45 2.25 1.31
N GLY A 63 -3.67 1.83 0.98
CA GLY A 63 -3.97 0.98 -0.16
C GLY A 63 -3.51 1.56 -1.51
N GLY A 64 -3.45 2.90 -1.66
CA GLY A 64 -2.85 3.53 -2.84
C GLY A 64 -1.37 3.21 -2.98
N THR A 65 -0.64 3.17 -1.87
CA THR A 65 0.76 2.75 -1.85
C THR A 65 0.91 1.26 -2.14
N ASP A 66 0.04 0.42 -1.58
CA ASP A 66 0.04 -1.01 -1.89
C ASP A 66 -0.13 -1.26 -3.39
N MET A 67 -1.06 -0.55 -4.06
CA MET A 67 -1.21 -0.60 -5.52
C MET A 67 0.04 -0.12 -6.25
N ALA A 68 0.61 1.03 -5.85
CA ALA A 68 1.80 1.60 -6.49
C ALA A 68 3.01 0.67 -6.39
N LEU A 69 3.22 0.04 -5.23
CA LEU A 69 4.33 -0.90 -5.00
C LEU A 69 4.16 -2.22 -5.77
N CYS A 70 2.92 -2.62 -6.10
CA CYS A 70 2.64 -3.80 -6.92
C CYS A 70 2.86 -3.55 -8.42
N SER A 71 3.06 -2.31 -8.88
CA SER A 71 3.42 -2.02 -10.26
C SER A 71 4.89 -2.36 -10.53
N ASP A 72 5.27 -2.53 -11.80
CA ASP A 72 6.66 -2.80 -12.18
C ASP A 72 7.53 -1.55 -12.05
N LEU A 73 7.02 -0.42 -12.49
CA LEU A 73 7.72 0.86 -12.52
C LEU A 73 6.85 1.95 -11.91
N LEU A 74 7.49 2.84 -11.15
CA LEU A 74 6.84 3.99 -10.52
C LEU A 74 7.42 5.30 -11.05
N VAL A 75 6.57 6.14 -11.64
CA VAL A 75 6.86 7.53 -12.00
C VAL A 75 6.01 8.43 -11.10
N ILE A 76 6.61 9.37 -10.41
CA ILE A 76 5.94 10.18 -9.38
C ILE A 76 6.19 11.67 -9.61
N ALA A 77 5.16 12.52 -9.46
CA ALA A 77 5.39 13.96 -9.47
C ALA A 77 6.32 14.36 -8.31
N GLN A 78 7.27 15.26 -8.56
CA GLN A 78 8.31 15.62 -7.57
C GLN A 78 7.75 16.13 -6.24
N ASP A 79 6.55 16.69 -6.23
CA ASP A 79 5.82 17.26 -5.09
C ASP A 79 4.75 16.30 -4.52
N ALA A 80 4.53 15.16 -5.14
CA ALA A 80 3.61 14.14 -4.63
C ALA A 80 4.15 13.53 -3.32
N LYS A 81 3.26 12.91 -2.57
CA LYS A 81 3.58 12.23 -1.30
C LYS A 81 3.26 10.74 -1.40
N ILE A 82 4.22 9.90 -1.00
CA ILE A 82 4.05 8.45 -0.96
C ILE A 82 4.54 7.90 0.39
N GLY A 83 3.70 7.11 1.08
CA GLY A 83 4.04 6.58 2.39
C GLY A 83 2.96 5.67 2.97
N TYR A 84 3.16 5.26 4.25
CA TYR A 84 2.22 4.38 4.94
C TYR A 84 1.82 4.91 6.33
N PRO A 85 1.16 6.09 6.43
CA PRO A 85 0.71 6.67 7.70
C PRO A 85 -0.16 5.76 8.58
N PRO A 86 -0.95 4.78 8.04
CA PRO A 86 -1.68 3.85 8.88
C PRO A 86 -0.82 3.07 9.88
N ALA A 87 0.48 2.90 9.63
CA ALA A 87 1.42 2.28 10.56
C ALA A 87 1.45 2.96 11.95
N ARG A 88 0.98 4.22 12.06
CA ARG A 88 0.94 4.98 13.32
C ARG A 88 -0.10 4.46 14.31
N VAL A 89 -1.13 3.74 13.85
CA VAL A 89 -2.21 3.32 14.75
C VAL A 89 -2.81 1.96 14.42
N TRP A 90 -3.09 1.62 13.17
CA TRP A 90 -3.94 0.47 12.90
C TRP A 90 -3.69 -0.22 11.56
N GLY A 91 -2.59 -0.01 10.91
CA GLY A 91 -2.32 -0.60 9.59
C GLY A 91 -1.00 -1.35 9.52
N SER A 92 -1.00 -2.45 8.80
CA SER A 92 0.20 -3.14 8.36
C SER A 92 0.24 -3.15 6.83
N PRO A 93 1.41 -2.91 6.18
CA PRO A 93 1.52 -2.94 4.73
C PRO A 93 1.43 -4.38 4.22
N THR A 94 0.21 -4.83 3.91
CA THR A 94 -0.10 -6.23 3.63
C THR A 94 0.56 -6.79 2.38
N THR A 95 0.89 -5.96 1.39
CA THR A 95 1.66 -6.37 0.20
C THR A 95 3.12 -6.66 0.50
N ALA A 96 3.64 -6.21 1.65
CA ALA A 96 4.99 -6.43 2.16
C ALA A 96 6.13 -6.01 1.22
N LEU A 97 5.86 -5.14 0.24
CA LEU A 97 6.81 -4.76 -0.80
C LEU A 97 7.82 -3.68 -0.39
N TRP A 98 7.60 -2.96 0.71
CA TRP A 98 8.48 -1.86 1.12
C TRP A 98 9.96 -2.24 1.21
N ALA A 99 10.28 -3.35 1.90
CA ALA A 99 11.67 -3.77 2.08
C ALA A 99 12.32 -4.18 0.75
N HIS A 100 11.54 -4.76 -0.17
CA HIS A 100 12.03 -5.12 -1.49
C HIS A 100 12.28 -3.90 -2.40
N ARG A 101 11.52 -2.80 -2.19
CA ARG A 101 11.63 -1.59 -3.00
C ARG A 101 12.71 -0.63 -2.52
N VAL A 102 12.89 -0.46 -1.20
CA VAL A 102 13.80 0.58 -0.66
C VAL A 102 14.87 0.02 0.29
N GLY A 103 14.88 -1.30 0.49
CA GLY A 103 15.76 -1.96 1.45
C GLY A 103 15.28 -1.84 2.90
N ALA A 104 15.79 -2.72 3.76
CA ALA A 104 15.26 -2.92 5.12
C ALA A 104 15.34 -1.66 6.01
N GLN A 105 16.44 -0.90 5.97
CA GLN A 105 16.60 0.28 6.82
C GLN A 105 15.61 1.39 6.47
N ARG A 106 15.48 1.72 5.20
CA ARG A 106 14.56 2.75 4.71
C ARG A 106 13.11 2.35 4.92
N ALA A 107 12.76 1.07 4.68
CA ALA A 107 11.45 0.53 4.99
C ALA A 107 11.12 0.69 6.49
N LYS A 108 12.02 0.30 7.39
CA LYS A 108 11.86 0.48 8.84
C LYS A 108 11.70 1.94 9.22
N ARG A 109 12.52 2.84 8.65
CA ARG A 109 12.41 4.28 8.91
C ARG A 109 11.03 4.82 8.59
N LEU A 110 10.46 4.45 7.42
CA LEU A 110 9.11 4.87 7.01
C LEU A 110 8.02 4.25 7.89
N LEU A 111 8.10 2.93 8.11
CA LEU A 111 7.05 2.21 8.82
C LEU A 111 7.05 2.47 10.33
N PHE A 112 8.20 2.76 10.95
CA PHE A 112 8.28 3.10 12.37
C PHE A 112 7.78 4.50 12.70
N THR A 113 7.78 5.40 11.72
CA THR A 113 7.31 6.78 11.89
C THR A 113 5.98 7.05 11.19
N GLY A 114 5.62 6.23 10.21
CA GLY A 114 4.47 6.49 9.34
C GLY A 114 4.65 7.72 8.45
N ASP A 115 5.89 8.21 8.29
CA ASP A 115 6.19 9.35 7.42
C ASP A 115 5.91 9.02 5.95
N SER A 116 5.84 10.07 5.12
CA SER A 116 5.75 9.95 3.67
C SER A 116 6.96 10.63 3.03
N LEU A 117 7.42 10.07 1.92
CA LEU A 117 8.41 10.68 1.04
C LEU A 117 7.74 11.67 0.08
N SER A 118 8.44 12.75 -0.27
CA SER A 118 8.16 13.50 -1.48
C SER A 118 8.55 12.67 -2.71
N GLY A 119 8.07 13.06 -3.90
CA GLY A 119 8.48 12.39 -5.14
C GLY A 119 10.00 12.47 -5.38
N ARG A 120 10.65 13.58 -4.98
CA ARG A 120 12.11 13.72 -5.06
C ARG A 120 12.82 12.70 -4.17
N GLU A 121 12.41 12.60 -2.90
CA GLU A 121 12.96 11.63 -1.96
C GLU A 121 12.68 10.19 -2.41
N ALA A 122 11.51 9.94 -3.01
CA ALA A 122 11.19 8.63 -3.58
C ALA A 122 12.15 8.23 -4.71
N LEU A 123 12.54 9.18 -5.56
CA LEU A 123 13.58 8.97 -6.58
C LEU A 123 14.96 8.73 -5.95
N GLU A 124 15.37 9.56 -5.00
CA GLU A 124 16.66 9.43 -4.30
C GLU A 124 16.78 8.10 -3.55
N TRP A 125 15.67 7.59 -3.02
CA TRP A 125 15.62 6.31 -2.32
C TRP A 125 15.52 5.10 -3.27
N GLY A 126 15.33 5.33 -4.58
CA GLY A 126 15.15 4.27 -5.57
C GLY A 126 13.77 3.63 -5.54
N LEU A 127 12.81 4.26 -4.88
CA LEU A 127 11.39 3.83 -4.88
C LEU A 127 10.72 4.16 -6.22
N ALA A 128 11.01 5.32 -6.77
CA ALA A 128 10.58 5.75 -8.10
C ALA A 128 11.76 5.79 -9.07
N ILE A 129 11.47 5.61 -10.36
CA ILE A 129 12.49 5.67 -11.43
C ILE A 129 12.60 7.07 -12.03
N GLU A 130 11.56 7.89 -11.92
CA GLU A 130 11.53 9.29 -12.34
C GLU A 130 10.66 10.12 -11.39
N ALA A 131 11.05 11.38 -11.16
CA ALA A 131 10.29 12.35 -10.37
C ALA A 131 10.23 13.71 -11.08
N PRO A 132 9.50 13.83 -12.21
CA PRO A 132 9.38 15.09 -12.94
C PRO A 132 8.50 16.11 -12.18
N PRO A 133 8.56 17.41 -12.58
CA PRO A 133 7.55 18.40 -12.21
C PRO A 133 6.14 17.91 -12.55
N ALA A 134 5.13 18.31 -11.77
CA ALA A 134 3.77 17.79 -11.90
C ALA A 134 3.16 18.01 -13.30
N ASP A 135 3.44 19.16 -13.92
CA ASP A 135 3.02 19.53 -15.28
C ASP A 135 3.69 18.67 -16.39
N ARG A 136 4.85 18.07 -16.10
CA ARG A 136 5.58 17.19 -17.02
C ARG A 136 5.34 15.70 -16.76
N LEU A 137 4.60 15.35 -15.72
CA LEU A 137 4.43 13.96 -15.28
C LEU A 137 3.81 13.06 -16.37
N VAL A 138 2.77 13.56 -17.04
CA VAL A 138 2.08 12.81 -18.10
C VAL A 138 3.04 12.56 -19.25
N GLU A 139 3.66 13.62 -19.78
CA GLU A 139 4.60 13.56 -20.91
C GLU A 139 5.74 12.57 -20.63
N ARG A 140 6.37 12.65 -19.44
CA ARG A 140 7.48 11.77 -19.08
C ARG A 140 7.04 10.30 -19.01
N THR A 141 5.85 10.05 -18.45
CA THR A 141 5.31 8.70 -18.42
C THR A 141 5.03 8.15 -19.80
N GLU A 142 4.45 8.96 -20.70
CA GLU A 142 4.15 8.54 -22.08
C GLU A 142 5.43 8.25 -22.89
N ILE A 143 6.49 9.02 -22.70
CA ILE A 143 7.80 8.75 -23.32
C ILE A 143 8.33 7.37 -22.88
N LEU A 144 8.24 7.06 -21.59
CA LEU A 144 8.64 5.76 -21.06
C LEU A 144 7.80 4.62 -21.64
N LEU A 145 6.47 4.78 -21.62
CA LEU A 145 5.53 3.79 -22.17
C LEU A 145 5.79 3.54 -23.66
N ALA A 146 5.98 4.58 -24.46
CA ALA A 146 6.30 4.45 -25.88
C ALA A 146 7.62 3.71 -26.11
N ARG A 147 8.60 3.86 -25.22
CA ARG A 147 9.87 3.13 -25.28
C ARG A 147 9.69 1.64 -24.95
N ILE A 148 8.94 1.34 -23.89
CA ILE A 148 8.63 -0.04 -23.48
C ILE A 148 7.84 -0.75 -24.61
N ALA A 149 6.86 -0.08 -25.21
CA ALA A 149 6.00 -0.65 -26.23
C ALA A 149 6.73 -1.02 -27.54
N ARG A 150 7.99 -0.63 -27.72
CA ARG A 150 8.84 -1.07 -28.86
C ARG A 150 9.43 -2.47 -28.65
N MET A 151 9.41 -2.98 -27.42
CA MET A 151 9.91 -4.32 -27.13
C MET A 151 8.88 -5.38 -27.50
N PRO A 152 9.29 -6.55 -28.01
CA PRO A 152 8.38 -7.69 -28.20
C PRO A 152 7.71 -8.07 -26.86
N LEU A 153 6.40 -8.34 -26.92
CA LEU A 153 5.61 -8.62 -25.73
C LEU A 153 6.15 -9.82 -24.94
N GLU A 154 6.55 -10.86 -25.66
CA GLU A 154 7.10 -12.09 -25.06
C GLU A 154 8.36 -11.81 -24.27
N GLN A 155 9.23 -10.93 -24.77
CA GLN A 155 10.44 -10.52 -24.05
C GLN A 155 10.10 -9.76 -22.78
N LEU A 156 9.14 -8.83 -22.83
CA LEU A 156 8.68 -8.09 -21.65
C LEU A 156 8.11 -9.03 -20.59
N MET A 157 7.28 -10.00 -21.00
CA MET A 157 6.70 -11.01 -20.10
C MET A 157 7.79 -11.85 -19.43
N MET A 158 8.75 -12.35 -20.20
CA MET A 158 9.86 -13.17 -19.66
C MET A 158 10.71 -12.37 -18.68
N MET A 159 11.07 -11.12 -19.00
CA MET A 159 11.86 -10.26 -18.10
C MET A 159 11.10 -9.94 -16.81
N LYS A 160 9.81 -9.63 -16.90
CA LYS A 160 8.98 -9.41 -15.71
C LYS A 160 8.91 -10.65 -14.83
N LEU A 161 8.63 -11.82 -15.40
CA LEU A 161 8.58 -13.08 -14.65
C LEU A 161 9.91 -13.39 -13.97
N LEU A 162 11.03 -13.21 -14.68
CA LEU A 162 12.38 -13.44 -14.13
C LEU A 162 12.64 -12.54 -12.91
N VAL A 163 12.34 -11.24 -13.00
CA VAL A 163 12.52 -10.28 -11.90
C VAL A 163 11.57 -10.60 -10.74
N ASN A 164 10.29 -10.86 -11.02
CA ASN A 164 9.31 -11.16 -9.98
C ASN A 164 9.66 -12.46 -9.22
N GLN A 165 10.23 -13.45 -9.90
CA GLN A 165 10.66 -14.68 -9.26
C GLN A 165 11.75 -14.45 -8.20
N THR A 166 12.62 -13.45 -8.37
CA THR A 166 13.62 -13.12 -7.34
C THR A 166 12.98 -12.65 -6.05
N LEU A 167 11.88 -11.87 -6.12
CA LEU A 167 11.14 -11.39 -4.95
C LEU A 167 10.46 -12.57 -4.23
N TYR A 168 9.89 -13.51 -4.96
CA TYR A 168 9.34 -14.73 -4.37
C TYR A 168 10.40 -15.57 -3.69
N ALA A 169 11.56 -15.76 -4.31
CA ALA A 169 12.69 -16.48 -3.72
C ALA A 169 13.21 -15.80 -2.43
N GLN A 170 13.04 -14.48 -2.30
CA GLN A 170 13.35 -13.73 -1.09
C GLN A 170 12.24 -13.77 -0.03
N GLY A 171 11.21 -14.59 -0.18
CA GLY A 171 10.17 -14.80 0.81
C GLY A 171 8.99 -13.82 0.75
N LEU A 172 8.76 -13.14 -0.37
CA LEU A 172 7.66 -12.17 -0.52
C LEU A 172 6.31 -12.76 -0.08
N HIS A 173 5.97 -13.98 -0.53
CA HIS A 173 4.68 -14.59 -0.18
C HIS A 173 4.53 -14.82 1.33
N ALA A 174 5.55 -15.38 1.98
CA ALA A 174 5.52 -15.62 3.43
C ALA A 174 5.37 -14.31 4.21
N THR A 175 6.04 -13.25 3.78
CA THR A 175 5.94 -11.92 4.41
C THR A 175 4.57 -11.29 4.19
N GLN A 176 3.93 -11.53 3.04
CA GLN A 176 2.55 -11.07 2.77
C GLN A 176 1.54 -11.75 3.69
N VAL A 177 1.66 -13.07 3.89
CA VAL A 177 0.81 -13.81 4.85
C VAL A 177 0.93 -13.20 6.25
N LEU A 178 2.18 -12.97 6.70
CA LEU A 178 2.45 -12.37 8.00
C LEU A 178 1.88 -10.94 8.10
N GLY A 179 2.09 -10.10 7.09
CA GLY A 179 1.56 -8.74 7.02
C GLY A 179 0.03 -8.71 7.05
N THR A 180 -0.62 -9.66 6.39
CA THR A 180 -2.08 -9.82 6.37
C THR A 180 -2.63 -10.17 7.76
N VAL A 181 -1.97 -11.09 8.47
CA VAL A 181 -2.33 -11.42 9.86
C VAL A 181 -2.12 -10.22 10.80
N PHE A 182 -1.00 -9.52 10.66
CA PHE A 182 -0.68 -8.35 11.48
C PHE A 182 -1.65 -7.18 11.26
N ASP A 183 -2.17 -7.01 10.05
CA ASP A 183 -3.19 -5.99 9.79
C ASP A 183 -4.48 -6.25 10.60
N GLY A 184 -4.92 -7.51 10.68
CA GLY A 184 -6.03 -7.91 11.55
C GLY A 184 -5.73 -7.63 13.01
N ILE A 185 -4.56 -8.03 13.52
CA ILE A 185 -4.15 -7.78 14.90
C ILE A 185 -4.12 -6.27 15.19
N ALA A 186 -3.53 -5.45 14.32
CA ALA A 186 -3.41 -4.01 14.54
C ALA A 186 -4.78 -3.32 14.69
N ARG A 187 -5.77 -3.75 13.94
CA ARG A 187 -7.15 -3.21 14.02
C ARG A 187 -7.89 -3.57 15.29
N HIS A 188 -7.49 -4.66 15.96
CA HIS A 188 -8.11 -5.18 17.19
C HIS A 188 -7.29 -4.88 18.46
N THR A 189 -6.33 -3.94 18.36
CA THR A 189 -5.67 -3.34 19.52
C THR A 189 -6.56 -2.27 20.17
N GLU A 190 -6.27 -1.90 21.41
CA GLU A 190 -6.95 -0.78 22.08
C GLU A 190 -6.88 0.51 21.23
N GLN A 191 -5.70 0.81 20.67
CA GLN A 191 -5.47 1.97 19.81
C GLN A 191 -6.25 1.88 18.49
N GLY A 192 -6.33 0.66 17.90
CA GLY A 192 -7.13 0.41 16.70
C GLY A 192 -8.61 0.69 16.94
N TYR A 193 -9.18 0.16 18.00
CA TYR A 193 -10.57 0.44 18.39
C TYR A 193 -10.80 1.91 18.75
N ALA A 194 -9.87 2.55 19.47
CA ALA A 194 -9.98 3.98 19.80
C ALA A 194 -10.02 4.86 18.55
N PHE A 195 -9.17 4.58 17.56
CA PHE A 195 -9.17 5.29 16.28
C PHE A 195 -10.50 5.10 15.53
N GLN A 196 -11.03 3.88 15.49
CA GLN A 196 -12.31 3.59 14.84
C GLN A 196 -13.47 4.34 15.53
N ARG A 197 -13.55 4.29 16.85
CA ARG A 197 -14.54 5.07 17.60
C ARG A 197 -14.43 6.56 17.30
N ARG A 198 -13.23 7.11 17.32
CA ARG A 198 -12.99 8.53 17.02
C ARG A 198 -13.39 8.88 15.60
N ALA A 199 -13.10 8.02 14.63
CA ALA A 199 -13.52 8.21 13.24
C ALA A 199 -15.06 8.18 13.07
N ALA A 200 -15.76 7.37 13.85
CA ALA A 200 -17.22 7.32 13.84
C ALA A 200 -17.84 8.59 14.48
N GLU A 201 -17.24 9.12 15.56
CA GLU A 201 -17.73 10.28 16.31
C GLU A 201 -17.46 11.62 15.59
N ALA A 202 -16.23 11.85 15.14
CA ALA A 202 -15.76 13.12 14.60
C ALA A 202 -15.53 13.13 13.08
N GLY A 203 -15.65 11.97 12.45
CA GLY A 203 -15.34 11.76 11.05
C GLY A 203 -13.88 11.36 10.81
N PHE A 204 -13.66 10.61 9.72
CA PHE A 204 -12.35 10.03 9.39
C PHE A 204 -11.24 11.06 9.22
N ARG A 205 -11.54 12.24 8.64
CA ARG A 205 -10.55 13.31 8.44
C ARG A 205 -10.01 13.84 9.77
N GLU A 206 -10.90 14.01 10.75
CA GLU A 206 -10.50 14.51 12.07
C GLU A 206 -9.69 13.47 12.83
N ALA A 207 -10.11 12.22 12.82
CA ALA A 207 -9.35 11.13 13.44
C ALA A 207 -7.93 11.00 12.83
N VAL A 208 -7.80 11.17 11.51
CA VAL A 208 -6.49 11.19 10.84
C VAL A 208 -5.66 12.40 11.26
N ARG A 209 -6.28 13.59 11.36
CA ARG A 209 -5.60 14.80 11.82
C ARG A 209 -5.04 14.62 13.23
N GLU A 210 -5.84 14.13 14.16
CA GLU A 210 -5.45 13.89 15.55
C GLU A 210 -4.35 12.82 15.65
N ARG A 211 -4.42 11.74 14.86
CA ARG A 211 -3.38 10.72 14.77
C ARG A 211 -2.04 11.30 14.35
N ASP A 212 -2.05 12.22 13.37
CA ASP A 212 -0.85 12.75 12.73
C ASP A 212 -0.28 14.00 13.44
N GLU A 213 -1.09 14.68 14.24
CA GLU A 213 -0.69 15.89 14.98
C GLU A 213 0.57 15.73 15.85
N PRO A 214 0.77 14.64 16.62
CA PRO A 214 1.99 14.42 17.40
C PRO A 214 3.27 14.36 16.57
N PHE A 215 3.13 14.06 15.27
CA PHE A 215 4.24 14.03 14.31
C PHE A 215 4.43 15.38 13.59
N GLY A 216 3.60 16.38 13.90
CA GLY A 216 3.62 17.71 13.28
C GLY A 216 3.09 17.74 11.84
N ASP A 217 2.29 16.78 11.45
CA ASP A 217 1.78 16.63 10.08
C ASP A 217 0.37 17.21 9.90
N VAL A 218 -0.40 17.38 10.99
CA VAL A 218 -1.81 17.84 10.96
C VAL A 218 -2.64 17.25 9.82
N GLY A 219 -2.61 15.92 9.69
CA GLY A 219 -3.29 15.19 8.63
C GLY A 219 -2.50 15.05 7.32
N ARG A 220 -1.23 15.46 7.30
CA ARG A 220 -0.31 15.28 6.18
C ARG A 220 1.01 14.71 6.68
N SER A 221 1.19 13.41 6.50
CA SER A 221 2.48 12.79 6.76
C SER A 221 3.52 13.32 5.79
N THR A 222 4.64 13.78 6.29
CA THR A 222 5.78 14.21 5.47
C THR A 222 7.04 13.57 6.01
N PHE A 223 7.94 13.20 5.10
CA PHE A 223 9.28 12.84 5.51
C PHE A 223 9.99 14.10 6.01
N LYS A 224 10.43 14.06 7.26
CA LYS A 224 11.28 15.07 7.84
C LYS A 224 12.64 14.43 8.05
N GLY A 225 13.59 14.79 7.19
CA GLY A 225 14.97 14.32 7.24
C GLY A 225 15.68 14.67 8.53
#